data_5f33ac8d8ae134bf341c89f7e9c59a62
#
_entry.id   5f33ac8d8ae134bf341c89f7e9c59a62
#
_cell.length_a   1.000
_cell.length_b   1.000
_cell.length_c   1.000
_cell.angle_alpha   90.00
_cell.angle_beta   90.00
_cell.angle_gamma   90.00
#
_symmetry.space_group_name_H-M   'P 1'
#
loop_
_entity.id
_entity.type
_entity.pdbx_description
1 polymer ?
#
loop_
_entity_poly.entity_id
_entity_poly.type
_entity_poly.pdbx_seq_one_letter_code
_entity_poly.pdbx_strand_id
1 'polypeptide(L)'
;MVEQAQRAEDEGFTSLWYASAVGGDPLVAMAMAGRATTSIELGTSVLQTYTTHPVLQASRAASVVDGMGRAGFTLGIGPSHRPPIEDAYGLSYDHPGRHTEEYVQILTALLRGETVQFEGEDFQVHAAGPALGERSPVPVLVAALAPRLLRVAGQHTDGTILWMGNEQAIETHVAPRLHEAASAAGRPAPRIVAGLPVAVHDDVAEARATAAQVFAGYGTLPNYRRLLDLGGAPGPEDAAVVGDEAAVAARIEALFAAGATDVWAAVFPVGDDRAASRQRTRDLLRELAGYT
;
A
#
# COMPACT_ATOMS: atom_id res chain seq x y z
N MET A 1 15.65 5.20 -7.69
CA MET A 1 14.24 4.78 -7.93
C MET A 1 14.03 4.25 -9.35
N VAL A 2 14.45 4.96 -10.40
CA VAL A 2 14.33 4.44 -11.80
C VAL A 2 15.06 3.11 -11.95
N GLU A 3 16.33 3.04 -11.58
CA GLU A 3 17.13 1.79 -11.62
C GLU A 3 16.52 0.65 -10.77
N GLN A 4 15.85 0.98 -9.67
CA GLN A 4 15.14 -0.03 -8.86
C GLN A 4 13.95 -0.61 -9.60
N ALA A 5 13.19 0.23 -10.32
CA ALA A 5 12.06 -0.22 -11.11
C ALA A 5 12.50 -1.09 -12.28
N GLN A 6 13.52 -0.67 -13.01
CA GLN A 6 14.11 -1.46 -14.10
C GLN A 6 14.60 -2.81 -13.60
N ARG A 7 15.37 -2.82 -12.49
CA ARG A 7 15.85 -4.06 -11.89
C ARG A 7 14.71 -4.97 -11.46
N ALA A 8 13.65 -4.40 -10.85
CA ALA A 8 12.50 -5.20 -10.41
C ALA A 8 11.76 -5.83 -11.61
N GLU A 9 11.61 -5.08 -12.71
CA GLU A 9 11.05 -5.59 -13.96
C GLU A 9 11.93 -6.69 -14.57
N ASP A 10 13.24 -6.48 -14.68
CA ASP A 10 14.21 -7.42 -15.22
C ASP A 10 14.27 -8.73 -14.40
N GLU A 11 14.00 -8.64 -13.09
CA GLU A 11 13.94 -9.78 -12.18
C GLU A 11 12.57 -10.48 -12.16
N GLY A 12 11.60 -10.00 -12.94
CA GLY A 12 10.29 -10.64 -13.10
C GLY A 12 9.24 -10.26 -12.06
N PHE A 13 9.49 -9.25 -11.22
CA PHE A 13 8.47 -8.77 -10.30
C PHE A 13 7.33 -8.07 -11.05
N THR A 14 6.10 -8.34 -10.62
CA THR A 14 4.89 -7.82 -11.27
C THR A 14 4.55 -6.41 -10.85
N SER A 15 4.98 -5.98 -9.64
CA SER A 15 4.71 -4.64 -9.11
C SER A 15 5.84 -4.12 -8.22
N LEU A 16 5.95 -2.79 -8.16
CA LEU A 16 6.86 -2.08 -7.26
C LEU A 16 6.13 -0.93 -6.56
N TRP A 17 6.23 -0.89 -5.23
CA TRP A 17 5.50 0.05 -4.38
C TRP A 17 6.43 1.04 -3.69
N TYR A 18 6.10 2.33 -3.75
CA TYR A 18 6.87 3.39 -3.12
C TYR A 18 6.11 4.03 -1.96
N ALA A 19 6.74 4.09 -0.79
CA ALA A 19 6.22 4.81 0.36
C ALA A 19 6.49 6.32 0.26
N SER A 20 5.61 7.14 0.84
CA SER A 20 5.79 8.59 0.91
C SER A 20 7.01 9.05 1.72
N ALA A 21 7.57 8.18 2.55
CA ALA A 21 8.77 8.45 3.34
C ALA A 21 10.08 8.32 2.55
N VAL A 22 10.04 7.85 1.31
CA VAL A 22 11.22 7.80 0.42
C VAL A 22 11.47 9.22 -0.10
N GLY A 23 12.70 9.69 -0.02
CA GLY A 23 13.07 11.07 -0.34
C GLY A 23 12.57 11.54 -1.72
N GLY A 24 11.93 12.69 -1.74
CA GLY A 24 11.33 13.30 -2.92
C GLY A 24 9.84 13.00 -3.10
N ASP A 25 9.26 13.48 -4.20
CA ASP A 25 7.86 13.22 -4.54
C ASP A 25 7.70 11.83 -5.21
N PRO A 26 6.97 10.89 -4.59
CA PRO A 26 6.76 9.57 -5.17
C PRO A 26 6.12 9.60 -6.56
N LEU A 27 5.23 10.56 -6.84
CA LEU A 27 4.56 10.66 -8.14
C LEU A 27 5.52 11.04 -9.27
N VAL A 28 6.47 11.96 -9.00
CA VAL A 28 7.55 12.27 -9.94
C VAL A 28 8.38 11.02 -10.22
N ALA A 29 8.72 10.28 -9.17
CA ALA A 29 9.45 9.03 -9.29
C ALA A 29 8.71 7.97 -10.11
N MET A 30 7.37 7.84 -9.92
CA MET A 30 6.54 6.93 -10.70
C MET A 30 6.53 7.31 -12.19
N ALA A 31 6.36 8.60 -12.52
CA ALA A 31 6.39 9.05 -13.91
C ALA A 31 7.73 8.71 -14.59
N MET A 32 8.85 8.97 -13.91
CA MET A 32 10.19 8.65 -14.43
C MET A 32 10.45 7.15 -14.54
N ALA A 33 10.08 6.38 -13.53
CA ALA A 33 10.26 4.93 -13.52
C ALA A 33 9.38 4.26 -14.57
N GLY A 34 8.12 4.68 -14.70
CA GLY A 34 7.20 4.16 -15.70
C GLY A 34 7.63 4.45 -17.14
N ARG A 35 8.30 5.59 -17.36
CA ARG A 35 8.91 5.91 -18.66
C ARG A 35 10.10 5.03 -19.02
N ALA A 36 10.78 4.50 -18.00
CA ALA A 36 11.98 3.67 -18.11
C ALA A 36 11.71 2.16 -18.02
N THR A 37 10.46 1.76 -17.84
CA THR A 37 10.00 0.37 -17.74
C THR A 37 8.86 0.10 -18.72
N THR A 38 8.52 -1.16 -18.98
CA THR A 38 7.58 -1.55 -20.04
C THR A 38 6.26 -2.11 -19.51
N SER A 39 6.29 -2.90 -18.45
CA SER A 39 5.15 -3.70 -17.99
C SER A 39 4.90 -3.65 -16.49
N ILE A 40 5.94 -3.51 -15.65
CA ILE A 40 5.81 -3.56 -14.19
C ILE A 40 4.80 -2.52 -13.69
N GLU A 41 3.86 -2.95 -12.84
CA GLU A 41 2.97 -2.03 -12.16
C GLU A 41 3.74 -1.19 -11.15
N LEU A 42 3.48 0.12 -11.13
CA LEU A 42 4.09 1.05 -10.20
C LEU A 42 3.01 1.65 -9.30
N GLY A 43 3.20 1.56 -7.99
CA GLY A 43 2.20 2.02 -7.05
C GLY A 43 2.76 2.84 -5.90
N THR A 44 1.90 3.61 -5.25
CA THR A 44 2.23 4.33 -4.02
C THR A 44 1.70 3.60 -2.79
N SER A 45 2.52 3.48 -1.73
CA SER A 45 2.16 2.78 -0.49
C SER A 45 2.58 3.57 0.75
N VAL A 46 1.92 4.66 1.06
CA VAL A 46 0.81 5.35 0.42
C VAL A 46 1.06 6.86 0.44
N LEU A 47 0.35 7.61 -0.41
CA LEU A 47 0.33 9.08 -0.31
C LEU A 47 -0.65 9.53 0.77
N GLN A 48 -0.29 10.61 1.47
CA GLN A 48 -1.11 11.15 2.55
C GLN A 48 -2.27 11.99 2.01
N THR A 49 -3.50 11.74 2.47
CA THR A 49 -4.69 12.48 2.03
C THR A 49 -4.73 13.92 2.57
N TYR A 50 -4.15 14.18 3.73
CA TYR A 50 -4.17 15.50 4.38
C TYR A 50 -3.32 16.56 3.68
N THR A 51 -2.22 16.15 3.05
CA THR A 51 -1.24 17.08 2.48
C THR A 51 -1.57 17.52 1.05
N THR A 52 -2.58 16.92 0.43
CA THR A 52 -2.94 17.21 -0.96
C THR A 52 -4.46 17.12 -1.15
N HIS A 53 -5.07 18.19 -1.63
CA HIS A 53 -6.50 18.24 -1.93
C HIS A 53 -6.88 17.18 -3.01
N PRO A 54 -8.04 16.47 -2.92
CA PRO A 54 -8.41 15.39 -3.85
C PRO A 54 -8.48 15.83 -5.33
N VAL A 55 -8.89 17.05 -5.61
CA VAL A 55 -8.88 17.61 -6.98
C VAL A 55 -7.46 17.69 -7.54
N LEU A 56 -6.52 18.19 -6.73
CA LEU A 56 -5.11 18.26 -7.14
C LEU A 56 -4.52 16.85 -7.26
N GLN A 57 -4.88 15.95 -6.35
CA GLN A 57 -4.40 14.56 -6.40
C GLN A 57 -4.87 13.83 -7.68
N ALA A 58 -6.10 14.05 -8.11
CA ALA A 58 -6.59 13.50 -9.38
C ALA A 58 -5.76 14.01 -10.57
N SER A 59 -5.49 15.33 -10.62
CA SER A 59 -4.65 15.93 -11.67
C SER A 59 -3.22 15.41 -11.65
N ARG A 60 -2.65 15.23 -10.46
CA ARG A 60 -1.30 14.65 -10.28
C ARG A 60 -1.24 13.20 -10.76
N ALA A 61 -2.25 12.39 -10.44
CA ALA A 61 -2.35 11.00 -10.90
C ALA A 61 -2.44 10.93 -12.44
N ALA A 62 -3.24 11.80 -13.05
CA ALA A 62 -3.30 11.93 -14.51
C ALA A 62 -1.93 12.28 -15.13
N SER A 63 -1.21 13.23 -14.51
CA SER A 63 0.13 13.61 -14.95
C SER A 63 1.14 12.47 -14.84
N VAL A 64 1.01 11.58 -13.83
CA VAL A 64 1.84 10.38 -13.72
C VAL A 64 1.59 9.45 -14.91
N VAL A 65 0.33 9.14 -15.20
CA VAL A 65 -0.04 8.25 -16.32
C VAL A 65 0.46 8.79 -17.64
N ASP A 66 0.32 10.11 -17.88
CA ASP A 66 0.85 10.77 -19.06
C ASP A 66 2.38 10.72 -19.12
N GLY A 67 3.04 10.99 -18.00
CA GLY A 67 4.50 10.92 -17.86
C GLY A 67 5.05 9.53 -18.13
N MET A 68 4.39 8.49 -17.63
CA MET A 68 4.73 7.08 -17.89
C MET A 68 4.57 6.72 -19.37
N GLY A 69 3.59 7.31 -20.06
CA GLY A 69 3.27 6.99 -21.44
C GLY A 69 2.64 5.59 -21.63
N ARG A 70 2.27 4.92 -20.56
CA ARG A 70 1.66 3.58 -20.51
C ARG A 70 0.72 3.41 -19.32
N ALA A 71 -0.09 2.38 -19.32
CA ALA A 71 -0.87 1.94 -18.17
C ALA A 71 0.04 1.27 -17.10
N GLY A 72 -0.56 0.93 -15.94
CA GLY A 72 0.15 0.23 -14.86
C GLY A 72 0.60 1.16 -13.74
N PHE A 73 -0.15 2.24 -13.48
CA PHE A 73 -0.02 3.05 -12.27
C PHE A 73 -1.20 2.78 -11.33
N THR A 74 -0.93 2.48 -10.07
CA THR A 74 -1.92 2.32 -9.00
C THR A 74 -1.68 3.35 -7.90
N LEU A 75 -2.73 4.09 -7.55
CA LEU A 75 -2.68 5.14 -6.56
C LEU A 75 -3.08 4.61 -5.18
N GLY A 76 -2.10 4.34 -4.33
CA GLY A 76 -2.33 4.05 -2.92
C GLY A 76 -2.34 5.33 -2.09
N ILE A 77 -3.39 5.54 -1.29
CA ILE A 77 -3.60 6.70 -0.43
C ILE A 77 -3.96 6.28 1.00
N GLY A 78 -3.74 7.17 1.96
CA GLY A 78 -4.13 6.92 3.34
C GLY A 78 -4.07 8.16 4.22
N PRO A 79 -4.74 8.14 5.39
CA PRO A 79 -4.82 9.32 6.28
C PRO A 79 -3.52 9.62 7.02
N SER A 80 -2.51 8.77 6.94
CA SER A 80 -1.32 8.87 7.78
C SER A 80 -1.65 8.67 9.28
N HIS A 81 -0.92 9.35 10.18
CA HIS A 81 -1.07 9.26 11.63
C HIS A 81 -1.09 10.66 12.24
N ARG A 82 -1.69 10.78 13.45
CA ARG A 82 -1.81 12.06 14.15
C ARG A 82 -0.48 12.82 14.26
N PRO A 83 0.62 12.23 14.79
CA PRO A 83 1.85 13.00 14.98
C PRO A 83 2.39 13.63 13.69
N PRO A 84 2.61 12.90 12.57
CA PRO A 84 3.10 13.57 11.37
C PRO A 84 2.14 14.61 10.81
N ILE A 85 0.82 14.43 10.94
CA ILE A 85 -0.14 15.41 10.40
C ILE A 85 -0.22 16.65 11.27
N GLU A 86 -0.27 16.51 12.59
CA GLU A 86 -0.37 17.65 13.51
C GLU A 86 0.98 18.32 13.75
N ASP A 87 2.04 17.55 14.01
CA ASP A 87 3.34 18.10 14.41
C ASP A 87 4.14 18.65 13.23
N ALA A 88 4.14 17.93 12.07
CA ALA A 88 4.93 18.34 10.93
C ALA A 88 4.19 19.28 9.97
N TYR A 89 2.88 19.10 9.80
CA TYR A 89 2.09 19.89 8.85
C TYR A 89 1.16 20.92 9.51
N GLY A 90 0.93 20.85 10.83
CA GLY A 90 0.05 21.76 11.55
C GLY A 90 -1.43 21.63 11.17
N LEU A 91 -1.85 20.47 10.66
CA LEU A 91 -3.20 20.19 10.24
C LEU A 91 -3.94 19.38 11.31
N SER A 92 -5.27 19.62 11.49
CA SER A 92 -6.08 18.82 12.42
C SER A 92 -6.24 17.38 11.94
N TYR A 93 -6.12 16.42 12.85
CA TYR A 93 -6.35 14.99 12.59
C TYR A 93 -7.59 14.46 13.35
N ASP A 94 -8.61 15.31 13.54
CA ASP A 94 -9.73 14.97 14.43
C ASP A 94 -10.68 13.91 13.86
N HIS A 95 -10.92 13.91 12.56
CA HIS A 95 -11.89 13.03 11.90
C HIS A 95 -11.30 12.27 10.71
N PRO A 96 -10.19 11.48 10.87
CA PRO A 96 -9.49 10.88 9.75
C PRO A 96 -10.35 9.91 8.92
N GLY A 97 -11.32 9.25 9.57
CA GLY A 97 -12.22 8.35 8.87
C GLY A 97 -13.21 9.08 7.94
N ARG A 98 -13.80 10.19 8.37
CA ARG A 98 -14.69 11.03 7.55
C ARG A 98 -13.89 11.72 6.44
N HIS A 99 -12.80 12.36 6.82
CA HIS A 99 -11.89 13.01 5.87
C HIS A 99 -11.50 12.07 4.72
N THR A 100 -11.09 10.84 5.04
CA THR A 100 -10.70 9.86 4.02
C THR A 100 -11.89 9.40 3.18
N GLU A 101 -13.06 9.23 3.78
CA GLU A 101 -14.29 8.84 3.08
C GLU A 101 -14.72 9.89 2.04
N GLU A 102 -14.80 11.16 2.44
CA GLU A 102 -15.12 12.27 1.54
C GLU A 102 -14.04 12.45 0.46
N TYR A 103 -12.77 12.38 0.86
CA TYR A 103 -11.63 12.43 -0.06
C TYR A 103 -11.71 11.37 -1.16
N VAL A 104 -11.99 10.12 -0.79
CA VAL A 104 -12.06 8.98 -1.71
C VAL A 104 -13.21 9.13 -2.68
N GLN A 105 -14.40 9.54 -2.20
CA GLN A 105 -15.57 9.75 -3.07
C GLN A 105 -15.27 10.80 -4.15
N ILE A 106 -14.68 11.92 -3.77
CA ILE A 106 -14.29 12.98 -4.71
C ILE A 106 -13.21 12.47 -5.68
N LEU A 107 -12.14 11.89 -5.16
CA LEU A 107 -10.99 11.46 -5.95
C LEU A 107 -11.39 10.42 -7.01
N THR A 108 -12.12 9.38 -6.61
CA THR A 108 -12.49 8.28 -7.52
C THR A 108 -13.46 8.74 -8.62
N ALA A 109 -14.41 9.64 -8.31
CA ALA A 109 -15.29 10.24 -9.29
C ALA A 109 -14.48 11.08 -10.33
N LEU A 110 -13.55 11.91 -9.85
CA LEU A 110 -12.69 12.71 -10.73
C LEU A 110 -11.79 11.83 -11.61
N LEU A 111 -11.24 10.73 -11.08
CA LEU A 111 -10.42 9.80 -11.85
C LEU A 111 -11.21 9.00 -12.89
N ARG A 112 -12.54 8.91 -12.75
CA ARG A 112 -13.44 8.40 -13.81
C ARG A 112 -13.82 9.46 -14.83
N GLY A 113 -13.32 10.70 -14.71
CA GLY A 113 -13.63 11.82 -15.60
C GLY A 113 -14.99 12.48 -15.32
N GLU A 114 -15.60 12.18 -14.17
CA GLU A 114 -16.89 12.76 -13.79
C GLU A 114 -16.76 14.21 -13.33
N THR A 115 -17.82 14.99 -13.50
CA THR A 115 -17.96 16.29 -12.84
C THR A 115 -18.50 16.07 -11.43
N VAL A 116 -17.77 16.55 -10.43
CA VAL A 116 -18.10 16.42 -9.02
C VAL A 116 -18.72 17.71 -8.51
N GLN A 117 -19.86 17.57 -7.83
CA GLN A 117 -20.46 18.57 -6.95
C GLN A 117 -20.65 17.90 -5.59
N PHE A 118 -19.78 18.21 -4.66
CA PHE A 118 -19.71 17.54 -3.35
C PHE A 118 -19.77 18.56 -2.23
N GLU A 119 -20.72 18.37 -1.32
CA GLU A 119 -20.96 19.23 -0.15
C GLU A 119 -20.82 18.37 1.11
N GLY A 120 -19.58 18.19 1.57
CA GLY A 120 -19.24 17.44 2.79
C GLY A 120 -18.92 18.37 3.97
N GLU A 121 -18.52 17.76 5.06
CA GLU A 121 -18.07 18.48 6.26
C GLU A 121 -16.58 18.86 6.17
N ASP A 122 -15.76 18.00 5.56
CA ASP A 122 -14.32 18.23 5.40
C ASP A 122 -13.98 18.79 4.00
N PHE A 123 -14.84 18.56 3.00
CA PHE A 123 -14.62 19.03 1.63
C PHE A 123 -15.89 19.62 1.02
N GLN A 124 -15.71 20.75 0.29
CA GLN A 124 -16.69 21.31 -0.61
C GLN A 124 -16.03 21.46 -1.98
N VAL A 125 -16.52 20.73 -2.99
CA VAL A 125 -15.84 20.61 -4.28
C VAL A 125 -16.81 20.72 -5.45
N HIS A 126 -16.49 21.64 -6.38
CA HIS A 126 -17.15 21.78 -7.67
C HIS A 126 -16.05 21.70 -8.74
N ALA A 127 -15.82 20.54 -9.34
CA ALA A 127 -14.72 20.33 -10.27
C ALA A 127 -15.04 19.27 -11.32
N ALA A 128 -14.47 19.40 -12.52
CA ALA A 128 -14.44 18.35 -13.53
C ALA A 128 -13.15 17.51 -13.38
N GLY A 129 -13.26 16.21 -13.61
CA GLY A 129 -12.12 15.29 -13.60
C GLY A 129 -11.16 15.55 -14.76
N PRO A 130 -9.88 15.19 -14.61
CA PRO A 130 -8.90 15.26 -15.67
C PRO A 130 -9.23 14.25 -16.77
N ALA A 131 -8.87 14.57 -18.02
CA ALA A 131 -8.98 13.63 -19.12
C ALA A 131 -7.83 12.62 -19.06
N LEU A 132 -8.13 11.37 -18.69
CA LEU A 132 -7.13 10.27 -18.62
C LEU A 132 -6.95 9.53 -19.95
N GLY A 133 -7.87 9.74 -20.93
CA GLY A 133 -7.85 9.07 -22.23
C GLY A 133 -7.88 7.54 -22.12
N GLU A 134 -7.23 6.87 -23.07
CA GLU A 134 -7.18 5.40 -23.14
C GLU A 134 -6.32 4.75 -22.04
N ARG A 135 -5.56 5.53 -21.27
CA ARG A 135 -4.69 5.06 -20.19
C ARG A 135 -5.40 4.88 -18.84
N SER A 136 -6.69 5.16 -18.81
CA SER A 136 -7.59 4.89 -17.68
C SER A 136 -8.00 3.40 -17.65
N PRO A 137 -8.37 2.83 -16.50
CA PRO A 137 -8.50 3.51 -15.21
C PRO A 137 -7.17 3.61 -14.43
N VAL A 138 -7.13 4.54 -13.45
CA VAL A 138 -6.12 4.54 -12.38
C VAL A 138 -6.74 3.83 -11.18
N PRO A 139 -6.32 2.61 -10.84
CA PRO A 139 -6.81 1.93 -9.64
C PRO A 139 -6.44 2.73 -8.38
N VAL A 140 -7.37 2.77 -7.42
CA VAL A 140 -7.17 3.44 -6.13
C VAL A 140 -7.23 2.42 -5.01
N LEU A 141 -6.19 2.37 -4.18
CA LEU A 141 -6.15 1.57 -2.96
C LEU A 141 -6.10 2.48 -1.73
N VAL A 142 -6.81 2.11 -0.68
CA VAL A 142 -6.79 2.85 0.60
C VAL A 142 -6.03 2.06 1.66
N ALA A 143 -5.14 2.73 2.40
CA ALA A 143 -4.55 2.14 3.61
C ALA A 143 -5.62 2.03 4.70
N ALA A 144 -6.35 0.93 4.72
CA ALA A 144 -7.51 0.70 5.56
C ALA A 144 -7.23 -0.41 6.59
N LEU A 145 -7.11 -0.05 7.87
CA LEU A 145 -6.89 -0.99 8.97
C LEU A 145 -8.11 -1.12 9.89
N ALA A 146 -8.93 -0.07 10.00
CA ALA A 146 -10.11 -0.02 10.85
C ALA A 146 -11.40 -0.35 10.06
N PRO A 147 -12.46 -0.87 10.72
CA PRO A 147 -13.70 -1.28 10.05
C PRO A 147 -14.31 -0.20 9.15
N ARG A 148 -14.29 1.08 9.57
CA ARG A 148 -14.82 2.19 8.77
C ARG A 148 -14.08 2.32 7.44
N LEU A 149 -12.73 2.39 7.48
CA LEU A 149 -11.94 2.55 6.26
C LEU A 149 -11.96 1.30 5.37
N LEU A 150 -12.06 0.10 5.94
CA LEU A 150 -12.27 -1.13 5.15
C LEU A 150 -13.60 -1.08 4.40
N ARG A 151 -14.67 -0.57 5.03
CA ARG A 151 -15.95 -0.36 4.36
C ARG A 151 -15.81 0.69 3.24
N VAL A 152 -15.18 1.83 3.51
CA VAL A 152 -14.93 2.88 2.51
C VAL A 152 -14.13 2.34 1.33
N ALA A 153 -13.06 1.57 1.60
CA ALA A 153 -12.25 0.96 0.56
C ALA A 153 -13.08 0.01 -0.33
N GLY A 154 -13.89 -0.87 0.26
CA GLY A 154 -14.75 -1.77 -0.51
C GLY A 154 -15.83 -1.04 -1.30
N GLN A 155 -16.45 0.00 -0.74
CA GLN A 155 -17.53 0.73 -1.38
C GLN A 155 -17.10 1.64 -2.52
N HIS A 156 -15.90 2.23 -2.44
CA HIS A 156 -15.53 3.36 -3.31
C HIS A 156 -14.23 3.16 -4.10
N THR A 157 -13.39 2.16 -3.76
CA THR A 157 -12.07 1.98 -4.37
C THR A 157 -11.83 0.56 -4.87
N ASP A 158 -10.68 0.31 -5.46
CA ASP A 158 -10.32 -1.00 -6.03
C ASP A 158 -9.72 -1.94 -4.99
N GLY A 159 -9.62 -1.50 -3.74
CA GLY A 159 -9.19 -2.34 -2.63
C GLY A 159 -8.41 -1.61 -1.54
N THR A 160 -7.61 -2.38 -0.83
CA THR A 160 -6.80 -1.89 0.29
C THR A 160 -5.32 -2.24 0.10
N ILE A 161 -4.45 -1.41 0.66
CA ILE A 161 -3.03 -1.69 0.81
C ILE A 161 -2.68 -1.61 2.29
N LEU A 162 -2.16 -2.71 2.83
CA LEU A 162 -1.91 -2.89 4.26
C LEU A 162 -0.41 -2.81 4.55
N TRP A 163 -0.08 -2.40 5.77
CA TRP A 163 1.22 -2.58 6.37
C TRP A 163 1.06 -3.30 7.70
N MET A 164 1.91 -4.28 7.99
CA MET A 164 1.90 -5.10 9.22
C MET A 164 0.65 -5.98 9.42
N GLY A 165 -0.15 -6.22 8.38
CA GLY A 165 -1.26 -7.17 8.46
C GLY A 165 -0.80 -8.58 8.11
N ASN A 166 -0.73 -9.47 9.11
CA ASN A 166 -0.40 -10.87 8.89
C ASN A 166 -1.60 -11.68 8.37
N GLU A 167 -1.39 -12.95 8.08
CA GLU A 167 -2.39 -13.87 7.54
C GLU A 167 -3.67 -13.93 8.40
N GLN A 168 -3.55 -14.02 9.72
CA GLN A 168 -4.71 -14.06 10.62
C GLN A 168 -5.52 -12.76 10.59
N ALA A 169 -4.86 -11.60 10.59
CA ALA A 169 -5.53 -10.31 10.50
C ALA A 169 -6.24 -10.14 9.15
N ILE A 170 -5.63 -10.61 8.05
CA ILE A 170 -6.25 -10.58 6.73
C ILE A 170 -7.49 -11.46 6.70
N GLU A 171 -7.38 -12.73 7.09
CA GLU A 171 -8.46 -13.72 7.04
C GLU A 171 -9.66 -13.33 7.92
N THR A 172 -9.40 -12.90 9.17
CA THR A 172 -10.48 -12.72 10.16
C THR A 172 -11.02 -11.30 10.23
N HIS A 173 -10.27 -10.30 9.78
CA HIS A 173 -10.66 -8.90 9.93
C HIS A 173 -10.76 -8.15 8.60
N VAL A 174 -9.72 -8.21 7.75
CA VAL A 174 -9.63 -7.37 6.54
C VAL A 174 -10.51 -7.90 5.42
N ALA A 175 -10.25 -9.13 4.95
CA ALA A 175 -10.89 -9.70 3.77
C ALA A 175 -12.42 -9.79 3.92
N PRO A 176 -13.00 -10.29 5.04
CA PRO A 176 -14.45 -10.38 5.16
C PRO A 176 -15.15 -9.02 5.05
N ARG A 177 -14.63 -7.99 5.73
CA ARG A 177 -15.24 -6.65 5.74
C ARG A 177 -15.11 -5.92 4.42
N LEU A 178 -13.96 -6.08 3.78
CA LEU A 178 -13.69 -5.46 2.49
C LEU A 178 -14.59 -6.07 1.39
N HIS A 179 -14.67 -7.39 1.34
CA HIS A 179 -15.50 -8.12 0.36
C HIS A 179 -16.98 -7.88 0.59
N GLU A 180 -17.46 -7.89 1.84
CA GLU A 180 -18.85 -7.56 2.19
C GLU A 180 -19.23 -6.16 1.69
N ALA A 181 -18.36 -5.17 1.95
CA ALA A 181 -18.61 -3.79 1.54
C ALA A 181 -18.60 -3.62 0.01
N ALA A 182 -17.69 -4.28 -0.70
CA ALA A 182 -17.64 -4.25 -2.16
C ALA A 182 -18.88 -4.92 -2.77
N SER A 183 -19.24 -6.10 -2.27
CA SER A 183 -20.42 -6.83 -2.72
C SER A 183 -21.71 -6.03 -2.48
N ALA A 184 -21.87 -5.43 -1.31
CA ALA A 184 -23.03 -4.58 -0.98
C ALA A 184 -23.14 -3.34 -1.90
N ALA A 185 -22.01 -2.84 -2.40
CA ALA A 185 -21.92 -1.73 -3.35
C ALA A 185 -21.99 -2.18 -4.83
N GLY A 186 -22.18 -3.48 -5.12
CA GLY A 186 -22.21 -4.01 -6.47
C GLY A 186 -20.87 -3.90 -7.22
N ARG A 187 -19.75 -3.86 -6.49
CA ARG A 187 -18.41 -3.72 -7.05
C ARG A 187 -17.72 -5.07 -7.22
N PRO A 188 -16.73 -5.18 -8.13
CA PRO A 188 -15.88 -6.37 -8.25
C PRO A 188 -15.17 -6.72 -6.95
N ALA A 189 -14.64 -7.94 -6.87
CA ALA A 189 -13.78 -8.36 -5.77
C ALA A 189 -12.58 -7.41 -5.63
N PRO A 190 -12.38 -6.81 -4.44
CA PRO A 190 -11.35 -5.81 -4.24
C PRO A 190 -9.97 -6.45 -4.07
N ARG A 191 -8.91 -5.71 -4.42
CA ARG A 191 -7.52 -6.10 -4.14
C ARG A 191 -7.19 -5.95 -2.66
N ILE A 192 -6.35 -6.86 -2.16
CA ILE A 192 -5.74 -6.81 -0.83
C ILE A 192 -4.22 -6.93 -1.02
N VAL A 193 -3.53 -5.79 -1.01
CA VAL A 193 -2.08 -5.72 -1.10
C VAL A 193 -1.49 -5.80 0.30
N ALA A 194 -0.88 -6.93 0.65
CA ALA A 194 -0.32 -7.18 1.98
C ALA A 194 1.15 -6.74 2.03
N GLY A 195 1.44 -5.66 2.76
CA GLY A 195 2.79 -5.16 3.01
C GLY A 195 3.35 -5.69 4.33
N LEU A 196 4.51 -6.33 4.29
CA LEU A 196 5.17 -6.90 5.46
C LEU A 196 6.70 -6.78 5.35
N PRO A 197 7.41 -6.64 6.49
CA PRO A 197 8.84 -6.85 6.53
C PRO A 197 9.18 -8.31 6.19
N VAL A 198 10.17 -8.51 5.31
CA VAL A 198 10.60 -9.86 4.89
C VAL A 198 12.11 -9.98 4.98
N ALA A 199 12.59 -11.07 5.58
CA ALA A 199 14.01 -11.42 5.58
C ALA A 199 14.21 -12.94 5.63
N VAL A 200 15.01 -13.47 4.70
CA VAL A 200 15.52 -14.83 4.78
C VAL A 200 16.76 -14.84 5.67
N HIS A 201 16.71 -15.62 6.74
CA HIS A 201 17.80 -15.76 7.71
C HIS A 201 17.66 -17.04 8.52
N ASP A 202 18.76 -17.77 8.73
CA ASP A 202 18.71 -19.08 9.42
C ASP A 202 18.47 -18.96 10.92
N ASP A 203 19.02 -17.90 11.56
CA ASP A 203 18.72 -17.58 12.95
C ASP A 203 17.46 -16.71 13.05
N VAL A 204 16.33 -17.36 13.26
CA VAL A 204 15.01 -16.71 13.41
C VAL A 204 14.99 -15.73 14.59
N ALA A 205 15.72 -16.03 15.66
CA ALA A 205 15.75 -15.16 16.85
C ALA A 205 16.47 -13.85 16.55
N GLU A 206 17.59 -13.89 15.82
CA GLU A 206 18.31 -12.70 15.35
C GLU A 206 17.46 -11.87 14.37
N ALA A 207 16.78 -12.54 13.42
CA ALA A 207 15.91 -11.87 12.46
C ALA A 207 14.73 -11.15 13.14
N ARG A 208 14.10 -11.79 14.11
CA ARG A 208 13.01 -11.19 14.92
C ARG A 208 13.52 -10.03 15.77
N ALA A 209 14.67 -10.17 16.42
CA ALA A 209 15.27 -9.09 17.21
C ALA A 209 15.59 -7.86 16.33
N THR A 210 16.10 -8.10 15.11
CA THR A 210 16.35 -7.03 14.13
C THR A 210 15.03 -6.37 13.71
N ALA A 211 14.00 -7.15 13.41
CA ALA A 211 12.67 -6.63 13.07
C ALA A 211 12.07 -5.79 14.20
N ALA A 212 12.17 -6.27 15.46
CA ALA A 212 11.71 -5.54 16.64
C ALA A 212 12.37 -4.15 16.77
N GLN A 213 13.66 -4.04 16.46
CA GLN A 213 14.37 -2.77 16.50
C GLN A 213 13.97 -1.85 15.34
N VAL A 214 14.01 -2.37 14.11
CA VAL A 214 13.80 -1.57 12.88
C VAL A 214 12.36 -1.05 12.81
N PHE A 215 11.39 -1.85 13.24
CA PHE A 215 9.97 -1.55 13.11
C PHE A 215 9.28 -1.20 14.43
N ALA A 216 10.03 -0.95 15.51
CA ALA A 216 9.51 -0.64 16.85
C ALA A 216 8.40 0.42 16.86
N GLY A 217 8.53 1.47 16.06
CA GLY A 217 7.58 2.58 16.00
C GLY A 217 6.16 2.15 15.60
N TYR A 218 6.02 1.09 14.80
CA TYR A 218 4.69 0.59 14.41
C TYR A 218 3.96 -0.09 15.56
N GLY A 219 4.68 -0.66 16.52
CA GLY A 219 4.08 -1.25 17.72
C GLY A 219 3.40 -0.24 18.65
N THR A 220 3.71 1.06 18.52
CA THR A 220 3.19 2.14 19.38
C THR A 220 2.04 2.93 18.73
N LEU A 221 1.90 2.87 17.42
CA LEU A 221 0.84 3.58 16.71
C LEU A 221 -0.50 2.86 16.87
N PRO A 222 -1.58 3.53 17.37
CA PRO A 222 -2.82 2.87 17.77
C PRO A 222 -3.48 2.02 16.68
N ASN A 223 -3.40 2.45 15.42
CA ASN A 223 -4.00 1.72 14.31
C ASN A 223 -3.26 0.41 14.01
N TYR A 224 -1.91 0.44 14.05
CA TYR A 224 -1.11 -0.77 13.88
C TYR A 224 -1.18 -1.67 15.10
N ARG A 225 -1.19 -1.11 16.33
CA ARG A 225 -1.36 -1.93 17.54
C ARG A 225 -2.64 -2.76 17.45
N ARG A 226 -3.76 -2.13 17.05
CA ARG A 226 -5.03 -2.85 16.85
C ARG A 226 -4.92 -3.95 15.80
N LEU A 227 -4.25 -3.70 14.67
CA LEU A 227 -4.09 -4.68 13.61
C LEU A 227 -3.21 -5.85 14.07
N LEU A 228 -2.11 -5.57 14.77
CA LEU A 228 -1.24 -6.58 15.36
C LEU A 228 -2.00 -7.43 16.38
N ASP A 229 -2.81 -6.82 17.25
CA ASP A 229 -3.65 -7.53 18.22
C ASP A 229 -4.65 -8.48 17.54
N LEU A 230 -5.30 -8.03 16.47
CA LEU A 230 -6.20 -8.85 15.65
C LEU A 230 -5.49 -10.01 14.96
N GLY A 231 -4.24 -9.82 14.60
CA GLY A 231 -3.36 -10.85 14.05
C GLY A 231 -2.67 -11.73 15.10
N GLY A 232 -2.97 -11.55 16.39
CA GLY A 232 -2.30 -12.31 17.47
C GLY A 232 -0.80 -12.04 17.56
N ALA A 233 -0.33 -10.88 17.05
CA ALA A 233 1.07 -10.49 17.02
C ALA A 233 1.40 -9.52 18.17
N PRO A 234 2.15 -9.93 19.21
CA PRO A 234 2.57 -9.05 20.30
C PRO A 234 3.38 -7.84 19.86
N GLY A 235 4.15 -7.97 18.79
CA GLY A 235 4.97 -6.89 18.24
C GLY A 235 5.08 -6.92 16.70
N PRO A 236 5.70 -5.89 16.10
CA PRO A 236 5.97 -5.87 14.66
C PRO A 236 6.83 -7.04 14.18
N GLU A 237 7.72 -7.54 15.03
CA GLU A 237 8.57 -8.72 14.81
C GLU A 237 7.78 -10.01 14.63
N ASP A 238 6.57 -10.09 15.19
CA ASP A 238 5.69 -11.24 15.05
C ASP A 238 4.90 -11.20 13.73
N ALA A 239 4.65 -10.01 13.22
CA ALA A 239 4.07 -9.82 11.90
C ALA A 239 5.11 -10.00 10.78
N ALA A 240 6.40 -9.75 11.03
CA ALA A 240 7.45 -9.91 10.06
C ALA A 240 7.55 -11.36 9.55
N VAL A 241 7.79 -11.51 8.25
CA VAL A 241 8.00 -12.80 7.58
C VAL A 241 9.49 -13.12 7.61
N VAL A 242 9.91 -13.95 8.54
CA VAL A 242 11.33 -14.31 8.76
C VAL A 242 11.51 -15.81 8.93
N GLY A 243 12.66 -16.31 8.52
CA GLY A 243 13.06 -17.71 8.60
C GLY A 243 13.99 -18.10 7.45
N ASP A 244 14.22 -19.38 7.30
CA ASP A 244 14.87 -19.90 6.08
C ASP A 244 13.94 -19.73 4.86
N GLU A 245 14.43 -20.09 3.67
CA GLU A 245 13.68 -19.96 2.41
C GLU A 245 12.34 -20.69 2.46
N ALA A 246 12.29 -21.88 3.05
CA ALA A 246 11.07 -22.69 3.11
C ALA A 246 10.02 -22.04 4.04
N ALA A 247 10.46 -21.55 5.20
CA ALA A 247 9.58 -20.88 6.15
C ALA A 247 9.03 -19.56 5.59
N VAL A 248 9.88 -18.75 4.93
CA VAL A 248 9.44 -17.50 4.29
C VAL A 248 8.47 -17.76 3.15
N ALA A 249 8.75 -18.76 2.28
CA ALA A 249 7.85 -19.13 1.20
C ALA A 249 6.48 -19.57 1.74
N ALA A 250 6.46 -20.45 2.74
CA ALA A 250 5.21 -20.93 3.35
C ALA A 250 4.39 -19.79 3.97
N ARG A 251 5.03 -18.78 4.57
CA ARG A 251 4.34 -17.60 5.13
C ARG A 251 3.76 -16.71 4.02
N ILE A 252 4.46 -16.56 2.89
CA ILE A 252 3.93 -15.80 1.74
C ILE A 252 2.73 -16.55 1.14
N GLU A 253 2.79 -17.87 0.98
CA GLU A 253 1.65 -18.68 0.54
C GLU A 253 0.44 -18.55 1.48
N ALA A 254 0.68 -18.56 2.80
CA ALA A 254 -0.36 -18.37 3.80
C ALA A 254 -1.05 -17.00 3.70
N LEU A 255 -0.34 -15.93 3.34
CA LEU A 255 -0.93 -14.61 3.08
C LEU A 255 -1.91 -14.66 1.90
N PHE A 256 -1.56 -15.33 0.80
CA PHE A 256 -2.47 -15.53 -0.33
C PHE A 256 -3.68 -16.39 0.05
N ALA A 257 -3.46 -17.48 0.77
CA ALA A 257 -4.54 -18.33 1.28
C ALA A 257 -5.51 -17.60 2.22
N ALA A 258 -5.01 -16.61 2.98
CA ALA A 258 -5.81 -15.74 3.84
C ALA A 258 -6.61 -14.67 3.10
N GLY A 259 -6.39 -14.52 1.78
CA GLY A 259 -7.13 -13.59 0.93
C GLY A 259 -6.34 -12.40 0.40
N ALA A 260 -5.02 -12.32 0.62
CA ALA A 260 -4.20 -11.35 -0.08
C ALA A 260 -4.20 -11.63 -1.59
N THR A 261 -4.28 -10.59 -2.40
CA THR A 261 -4.15 -10.69 -3.86
C THR A 261 -2.74 -10.39 -4.33
N ASP A 262 -2.00 -9.65 -3.51
CA ASP A 262 -0.64 -9.21 -3.78
C ASP A 262 0.15 -9.19 -2.46
N VAL A 263 1.44 -9.46 -2.52
CA VAL A 263 2.36 -9.28 -1.39
C VAL A 263 3.41 -8.23 -1.74
N TRP A 264 3.47 -7.18 -0.94
CA TRP A 264 4.51 -6.18 -1.00
C TRP A 264 5.56 -6.49 0.07
N ALA A 265 6.68 -7.07 -0.35
CA ALA A 265 7.78 -7.47 0.53
C ALA A 265 8.73 -6.30 0.79
N ALA A 266 8.74 -5.77 2.02
CA ALA A 266 9.72 -4.79 2.47
C ALA A 266 10.97 -5.51 2.98
N VAL A 267 11.93 -5.75 2.09
CA VAL A 267 13.15 -6.49 2.41
C VAL A 267 14.02 -5.71 3.41
N PHE A 268 14.30 -6.29 4.55
CA PHE A 268 15.24 -5.74 5.54
C PHE A 268 16.42 -6.69 5.77
N PRO A 269 17.64 -6.18 5.96
CA PRO A 269 18.82 -7.00 6.15
C PRO A 269 18.99 -7.41 7.61
N VAL A 270 19.47 -8.64 7.83
CA VAL A 270 19.81 -9.23 9.11
C VAL A 270 21.29 -9.62 9.12
N GLY A 271 21.94 -9.57 10.29
CA GLY A 271 23.35 -9.91 10.46
C GLY A 271 24.31 -8.86 9.93
N ASP A 272 25.60 -9.18 9.96
CA ASP A 272 26.70 -8.26 9.65
C ASP A 272 26.81 -7.98 8.15
N ASP A 273 26.65 -8.99 7.30
CA ASP A 273 26.64 -8.81 5.84
C ASP A 273 25.27 -8.44 5.33
N ARG A 274 24.95 -7.16 5.48
CA ARG A 274 23.65 -6.59 5.08
C ARG A 274 23.37 -6.70 3.57
N ALA A 275 24.41 -6.74 2.74
CA ALA A 275 24.25 -6.85 1.29
C ALA A 275 23.89 -8.29 0.89
N ALA A 276 24.60 -9.27 1.41
CA ALA A 276 24.30 -10.69 1.19
C ALA A 276 22.91 -11.07 1.73
N SER A 277 22.54 -10.58 2.92
CA SER A 277 21.21 -10.82 3.51
C SER A 277 20.08 -10.29 2.62
N ARG A 278 20.18 -9.06 2.10
CA ARG A 278 19.20 -8.53 1.15
C ARG A 278 19.15 -9.33 -0.15
N GLN A 279 20.30 -9.72 -0.65
CA GLN A 279 20.38 -10.50 -1.91
C GLN A 279 19.72 -11.86 -1.75
N ARG A 280 20.01 -12.60 -0.67
CA ARG A 280 19.40 -13.89 -0.36
C ARG A 280 17.87 -13.82 -0.31
N THR A 281 17.35 -12.83 0.41
CA THR A 281 15.89 -12.60 0.49
C THR A 281 15.30 -12.26 -0.89
N ARG A 282 15.99 -11.43 -1.66
CA ARG A 282 15.55 -11.03 -2.99
C ARG A 282 15.54 -12.19 -3.97
N ASP A 283 16.53 -13.10 -3.89
CA ASP A 283 16.61 -14.29 -4.74
C ASP A 283 15.41 -15.21 -4.52
N LEU A 284 15.02 -15.47 -3.26
CA LEU A 284 13.79 -16.21 -2.96
C LEU A 284 12.55 -15.52 -3.50
N LEU A 285 12.41 -14.20 -3.26
CA LEU A 285 11.23 -13.46 -3.73
C LEU A 285 11.11 -13.47 -5.26
N ARG A 286 12.23 -13.47 -5.98
CA ARG A 286 12.26 -13.59 -7.44
C ARG A 286 11.80 -14.99 -7.89
N GLU A 287 12.20 -16.05 -7.21
CA GLU A 287 11.73 -17.41 -7.47
C GLU A 287 10.22 -17.52 -7.28
N LEU A 288 9.69 -16.95 -6.17
CA LEU A 288 8.26 -16.96 -5.88
C LEU A 288 7.44 -16.13 -6.88
N ALA A 289 7.97 -15.00 -7.37
CA ALA A 289 7.32 -14.17 -8.38
C ALA A 289 7.21 -14.87 -9.75
N GLY A 290 8.10 -15.78 -10.09
CA GLY A 290 8.08 -16.56 -11.33
C GLY A 290 7.07 -17.72 -11.34
N TYR A 291 6.46 -18.05 -10.22
CA TYR A 291 5.48 -19.13 -10.07
C TYR A 291 4.02 -18.65 -10.05
N THR A 292 3.77 -17.36 -10.13
CA THR A 292 2.43 -16.75 -10.21
C THR A 292 2.13 -16.29 -11.63
#